data_a04fdc16632d3247365f42ba60fc802d
#
_entry.id   a04fdc16632d3247365f42ba60fc802d
#
_cell.length_a   1.000
_cell.length_b   1.000
_cell.length_c   1.000
_cell.angle_alpha   90.00
_cell.angle_beta   90.00
_cell.angle_gamma   90.00
#
_symmetry.space_group_name_H-M   'P 1'
#
loop_
_entity.id
_entity.type
_entity.pdbx_description
1 polymer ?
#
loop_
_entity_poly.entity_id
_entity_poly.type
_entity_poly.pdbx_seq_one_letter_code
_entity_poly.pdbx_strand_id
1 'polypeptide(L)'
;MKNVTLPIRFGVATSGSLIAYFLILSLLGWHTNVFFSLFNAVITGFGIYEAIKYYKLQEGKSFRYSTGFTTGLTTGGMATLVFTIFFAFYSTELNPGFLEVLSSQWAGEYESFEAIVFFVVAVMGFSTTIVLTLTFMQLFKSSNNLKKNRN
;
A
#
# COMPACT_ATOMS: atom_id res chain seq x y z
N MET A 1 -10.35 -13.55 -18.44
CA MET A 1 -10.38 -12.75 -17.18
C MET A 1 -10.09 -13.66 -15.99
N LYS A 2 -8.93 -14.35 -16.03
CA LYS A 2 -8.53 -15.24 -14.94
C LYS A 2 -7.78 -14.40 -13.89
N ASN A 3 -8.28 -14.42 -12.65
CA ASN A 3 -7.56 -14.03 -11.43
C ASN A 3 -7.47 -12.53 -11.06
N VAL A 4 -8.42 -11.69 -11.43
CA VAL A 4 -8.53 -10.33 -10.85
C VAL A 4 -8.92 -10.40 -9.36
N THR A 5 -9.58 -11.46 -8.94
CA THR A 5 -10.02 -11.66 -7.54
C THR A 5 -8.87 -11.83 -6.55
N LEU A 6 -7.75 -12.44 -6.96
CA LEU A 6 -6.62 -12.69 -6.08
C LEU A 6 -5.95 -11.38 -5.60
N PRO A 7 -5.49 -10.45 -6.47
CA PRO A 7 -4.88 -9.21 -6.02
C PRO A 7 -5.84 -8.32 -5.23
N ILE A 8 -7.14 -8.34 -5.54
CA ILE A 8 -8.15 -7.61 -4.77
C ILE A 8 -8.26 -8.18 -3.35
N ARG A 9 -8.32 -9.50 -3.19
CA ARG A 9 -8.37 -10.15 -1.86
C ARG A 9 -7.15 -9.82 -1.02
N PHE A 10 -5.95 -9.87 -1.60
CA PHE A 10 -4.72 -9.45 -0.92
C PHE A 10 -4.75 -7.95 -0.59
N GLY A 11 -5.26 -7.11 -1.50
CA GLY A 11 -5.40 -5.68 -1.28
C GLY A 11 -6.33 -5.36 -0.10
N VAL A 12 -7.48 -6.01 -0.02
CA VAL A 12 -8.42 -5.86 1.11
C VAL A 12 -7.82 -6.38 2.42
N ALA A 13 -7.12 -7.51 2.39
CA ALA A 13 -6.44 -8.03 3.58
C ALA A 13 -5.33 -7.07 4.06
N THR A 14 -4.55 -6.52 3.12
CA THR A 14 -3.51 -5.53 3.41
C THR A 14 -4.09 -4.25 3.97
N SER A 15 -5.21 -3.75 3.42
CA SER A 15 -5.89 -2.56 3.97
C SER A 15 -6.40 -2.81 5.39
N GLY A 16 -6.96 -3.99 5.66
CA GLY A 16 -7.36 -4.38 7.02
C GLY A 16 -6.20 -4.35 8.01
N SER A 17 -5.02 -4.82 7.59
CA SER A 17 -3.80 -4.76 8.41
C SER A 17 -3.33 -3.31 8.65
N LEU A 18 -3.39 -2.45 7.62
CA LEU A 18 -3.06 -1.03 7.74
C LEU A 18 -4.02 -0.30 8.69
N ILE A 19 -5.31 -0.57 8.58
CA ILE A 19 -6.35 -0.02 9.45
C ILE A 19 -6.13 -0.46 10.89
N ALA A 20 -5.91 -1.75 11.12
CA ALA A 20 -5.64 -2.28 12.47
C ALA A 20 -4.38 -1.66 13.07
N TYR A 21 -3.30 -1.55 12.30
CA TYR A 21 -2.07 -0.89 12.73
C TYR A 21 -2.31 0.58 13.10
N PHE A 22 -3.00 1.33 12.24
CA PHE A 22 -3.35 2.73 12.49
C PHE A 22 -4.18 2.90 13.77
N LEU A 23 -5.20 2.05 13.98
CA LEU A 23 -6.04 2.10 15.18
C LEU A 23 -5.25 1.79 16.45
N ILE A 24 -4.32 0.83 16.42
CA ILE A 24 -3.43 0.54 17.55
C ILE A 24 -2.57 1.78 17.86
N LEU A 25 -1.97 2.41 16.86
CA LEU A 25 -1.21 3.64 17.06
C LEU A 25 -2.07 4.79 17.61
N SER A 26 -3.31 4.88 17.14
CA SER A 26 -4.26 5.87 17.62
C SER A 26 -4.57 5.68 19.11
N LEU A 27 -4.79 4.45 19.57
CA LEU A 27 -5.02 4.11 20.96
C LEU A 27 -3.82 4.44 21.85
N LEU A 28 -2.59 4.31 21.30
CA LEU A 28 -1.34 4.64 22.02
C LEU A 28 -0.99 6.14 21.92
N GLY A 29 -1.72 6.93 21.15
CA GLY A 29 -1.42 8.34 20.91
C GLY A 29 -0.19 8.58 20.00
N TRP A 30 0.28 7.55 19.28
CA TRP A 30 1.49 7.62 18.46
C TRP A 30 1.21 7.80 16.96
N HIS A 31 -0.05 7.88 16.57
CA HIS A 31 -0.48 7.97 15.18
C HIS A 31 -0.08 9.27 14.45
N THR A 32 0.34 10.30 15.20
CA THR A 32 0.86 11.56 14.63
C THR A 32 2.38 11.52 14.37
N ASN A 33 3.07 10.49 14.83
CA ASN A 33 4.52 10.36 14.68
C ASN A 33 4.87 9.77 13.30
N VAL A 34 5.57 10.55 12.49
CA VAL A 34 6.00 10.19 11.13
C VAL A 34 6.82 8.88 11.10
N PHE A 35 7.60 8.60 12.14
CA PHE A 35 8.41 7.39 12.20
C PHE A 35 7.56 6.10 12.13
N PHE A 36 6.43 6.09 12.84
CA PHE A 36 5.52 4.94 12.78
C PHE A 36 4.77 4.84 11.45
N SER A 37 4.62 5.95 10.73
CA SER A 37 4.05 5.94 9.38
C SER A 37 4.91 5.12 8.37
N LEU A 38 6.22 5.00 8.58
CA LEU A 38 7.10 4.18 7.74
C LEU A 38 6.73 2.68 7.78
N PHE A 39 6.18 2.20 8.89
CA PHE A 39 5.71 0.81 8.99
C PHE A 39 4.54 0.50 8.06
N ASN A 40 3.77 1.51 7.63
CA ASN A 40 2.74 1.31 6.61
C ASN A 40 3.35 0.80 5.29
N ALA A 41 4.55 1.26 4.93
CA ALA A 41 5.27 0.77 3.76
C ALA A 41 5.69 -0.70 3.93
N VAL A 42 6.06 -1.13 5.13
CA VAL A 42 6.39 -2.53 5.42
C VAL A 42 5.17 -3.43 5.28
N ILE A 43 4.03 -3.03 5.85
CA ILE A 43 2.76 -3.78 5.76
C ILE A 43 2.31 -3.87 4.30
N THR A 44 2.32 -2.74 3.58
CA THR A 44 1.97 -2.70 2.15
C THR A 44 2.92 -3.56 1.32
N GLY A 45 4.22 -3.49 1.62
CA GLY A 45 5.25 -4.28 0.96
C GLY A 45 5.04 -5.78 1.14
N PHE A 46 4.76 -6.20 2.36
CA PHE A 46 4.45 -7.60 2.65
C PHE A 46 3.22 -8.08 1.87
N GLY A 47 2.14 -7.29 1.85
CA GLY A 47 0.93 -7.62 1.09
C GLY A 47 1.18 -7.75 -0.41
N ILE A 48 1.93 -6.81 -1.01
CA ILE A 48 2.30 -6.84 -2.43
C ILE A 48 3.20 -8.05 -2.73
N TYR A 49 4.21 -8.29 -1.89
CA TYR A 49 5.14 -9.40 -2.04
C TYR A 49 4.40 -10.76 -2.04
N GLU A 50 3.56 -11.00 -1.04
CA GLU A 50 2.80 -12.24 -0.95
C GLU A 50 1.80 -12.40 -2.11
N ALA A 51 1.16 -11.33 -2.55
CA ALA A 51 0.26 -11.37 -3.71
C ALA A 51 1.00 -11.79 -4.99
N ILE A 52 2.15 -11.17 -5.28
CA ILE A 52 2.97 -11.51 -6.46
C ILE A 52 3.50 -12.94 -6.36
N LYS A 53 4.02 -13.34 -5.20
CA LYS A 53 4.54 -14.68 -4.93
C LYS A 53 3.47 -15.74 -5.14
N TYR A 54 2.28 -15.54 -4.56
CA TYR A 54 1.17 -16.46 -4.68
C TYR A 54 0.69 -16.57 -6.13
N TYR A 55 0.58 -15.43 -6.83
CA TYR A 55 0.25 -15.40 -8.25
C TYR A 55 1.28 -16.16 -9.09
N LYS A 56 2.58 -15.96 -8.83
CA LYS A 56 3.66 -16.68 -9.50
C LYS A 56 3.58 -18.20 -9.27
N LEU A 57 3.23 -18.63 -8.07
CA LEU A 57 3.04 -20.05 -7.75
C LEU A 57 1.87 -20.66 -8.53
N GLN A 58 0.77 -19.92 -8.70
CA GLN A 58 -0.39 -20.38 -9.46
C GLN A 58 -0.11 -20.48 -10.97
N GLU A 59 0.59 -19.50 -11.54
CA GLU A 59 0.88 -19.44 -12.97
C GLU A 59 2.08 -20.33 -13.38
N GLY A 60 2.95 -20.65 -12.45
CA GLY A 60 4.13 -21.49 -12.68
C GLY A 60 4.98 -20.99 -13.85
N LYS A 61 5.12 -21.82 -14.90
CA LYS A 61 5.92 -21.48 -16.11
C LYS A 61 5.29 -20.38 -16.97
N SER A 62 4.00 -20.10 -16.82
CA SER A 62 3.25 -19.09 -17.58
C SER A 62 3.37 -17.69 -16.95
N PHE A 63 4.03 -17.56 -15.82
CA PHE A 63 4.21 -16.27 -15.14
C PHE A 63 4.97 -15.28 -16.04
N ARG A 64 4.37 -14.12 -16.24
CA ARG A 64 4.96 -13.00 -17.01
C ARG A 64 5.20 -11.82 -16.08
N TYR A 65 6.24 -11.04 -16.40
CA TYR A 65 6.55 -9.81 -15.66
C TYR A 65 5.36 -8.86 -15.61
N SER A 66 4.69 -8.64 -16.75
CA SER A 66 3.54 -7.73 -16.84
C SER A 66 2.39 -8.13 -15.91
N THR A 67 2.09 -9.41 -15.81
CA THR A 67 1.01 -9.90 -14.96
C THR A 67 1.36 -9.82 -13.48
N GLY A 68 2.61 -10.11 -13.11
CA GLY A 68 3.10 -9.90 -11.75
C GLY A 68 3.08 -8.42 -11.34
N PHE A 69 3.50 -7.54 -12.23
CA PHE A 69 3.46 -6.08 -12.03
C PHE A 69 2.03 -5.58 -11.83
N THR A 70 1.09 -6.00 -12.69
CA THR A 70 -0.34 -5.66 -12.54
C THR A 70 -0.89 -6.20 -11.22
N THR A 71 -0.52 -7.42 -10.81
CA THR A 71 -0.93 -8.00 -9.53
C THR A 71 -0.47 -7.13 -8.36
N GLY A 72 0.79 -6.70 -8.35
CA GLY A 72 1.33 -5.82 -7.31
C GLY A 72 0.63 -4.46 -7.26
N LEU A 73 0.46 -3.80 -8.42
CA LEU A 73 -0.24 -2.52 -8.53
C LEU A 73 -1.70 -2.61 -8.08
N THR A 74 -2.41 -3.66 -8.48
CA THR A 74 -3.81 -3.85 -8.08
C THR A 74 -3.92 -4.10 -6.57
N THR A 75 -3.02 -4.90 -6.00
CA THR A 75 -3.00 -5.18 -4.55
C THR A 75 -2.73 -3.91 -3.74
N GLY A 76 -1.64 -3.22 -4.03
CA GLY A 76 -1.27 -1.99 -3.32
C GLY A 76 -2.23 -0.84 -3.58
N GLY A 77 -2.71 -0.69 -4.83
CA GLY A 77 -3.71 0.31 -5.19
C GLY A 77 -5.03 0.10 -4.44
N MET A 78 -5.52 -1.13 -4.35
CA MET A 78 -6.71 -1.46 -3.58
C MET A 78 -6.51 -1.21 -2.08
N ALA A 79 -5.36 -1.59 -1.53
CA ALA A 79 -5.01 -1.33 -0.14
C ALA A 79 -4.99 0.19 0.16
N THR A 80 -4.38 0.98 -0.73
CA THR A 80 -4.31 2.44 -0.60
C THR A 80 -5.71 3.07 -0.66
N LEU A 81 -6.54 2.68 -1.62
CA LEU A 81 -7.88 3.24 -1.75
C LEU A 81 -8.73 2.97 -0.50
N VAL A 82 -8.78 1.73 -0.05
CA VAL A 82 -9.57 1.36 1.12
C VAL A 82 -9.04 2.05 2.38
N PHE A 83 -7.72 2.10 2.55
CA PHE A 83 -7.11 2.79 3.69
C PHE A 83 -7.38 4.30 3.65
N THR A 84 -7.28 4.95 2.50
CA THR A 84 -7.55 6.40 2.37
C THR A 84 -8.99 6.73 2.69
N ILE A 85 -9.96 5.93 2.23
CA ILE A 85 -11.38 6.10 2.56
C ILE A 85 -11.60 5.94 4.07
N PHE A 86 -11.02 4.91 4.67
CA PHE A 86 -11.08 4.71 6.12
C PHE A 86 -10.46 5.88 6.88
N PHE A 87 -9.28 6.35 6.45
CA PHE A 87 -8.58 7.46 7.08
C PHE A 87 -9.39 8.76 7.01
N ALA A 88 -10.03 9.05 5.86
CA ALA A 88 -10.92 10.18 5.73
C ALA A 88 -12.10 10.08 6.73
N PHE A 89 -12.77 8.93 6.77
CA PHE A 89 -13.86 8.69 7.73
C PHE A 89 -13.40 8.81 9.19
N TYR A 90 -12.24 8.24 9.53
CA TYR A 90 -11.70 8.33 10.88
C TYR A 90 -11.45 9.78 11.29
N SER A 91 -10.81 10.57 10.44
CA SER A 91 -10.38 11.93 10.76
C SER A 91 -11.53 12.95 10.74
N THR A 92 -12.62 12.68 10.02
CA THR A 92 -13.79 13.59 9.98
C THR A 92 -14.85 13.21 11.01
N GLU A 93 -15.11 11.92 11.21
CA GLU A 93 -16.24 11.45 12.01
C GLU A 93 -15.83 10.91 13.39
N LEU A 94 -14.74 10.11 13.45
CA LEU A 94 -14.34 9.44 14.69
C LEU A 94 -13.43 10.30 15.56
N ASN A 95 -12.55 11.08 14.96
CA ASN A 95 -11.62 11.95 15.67
C ASN A 95 -11.40 13.28 14.92
N PRO A 96 -12.37 14.20 14.91
CA PRO A 96 -12.24 15.49 14.21
C PRO A 96 -11.05 16.32 14.71
N GLY A 97 -10.73 16.23 16.00
CA GLY A 97 -9.59 16.94 16.60
C GLY A 97 -8.22 16.49 16.06
N PHE A 98 -8.14 15.34 15.37
CA PHE A 98 -6.91 14.87 14.74
C PHE A 98 -6.40 15.83 13.67
N LEU A 99 -7.29 16.32 12.80
CA LEU A 99 -6.93 17.27 11.75
C LEU A 99 -6.55 18.65 12.30
N GLU A 100 -7.18 19.08 13.39
CA GLU A 100 -6.83 20.32 14.09
C GLU A 100 -5.41 20.24 14.66
N VAL A 101 -5.06 19.14 15.31
CA VAL A 101 -3.69 18.91 15.82
C VAL A 101 -2.68 18.88 14.68
N LEU A 102 -3.03 18.24 13.57
CA LEU A 102 -2.15 18.17 12.41
C LEU A 102 -1.97 19.55 11.75
N SER A 103 -3.04 20.34 11.61
CA SER A 103 -2.99 21.69 11.04
C SER A 103 -2.16 22.66 11.88
N SER A 104 -2.24 22.54 13.19
CA SER A 104 -1.45 23.39 14.11
C SER A 104 0.06 23.16 14.01
N GLN A 105 0.48 21.98 13.55
CA GLN A 105 1.89 21.64 13.30
C GLN A 105 2.38 22.13 11.93
N TRP A 106 1.47 22.37 11.00
CA TRP A 106 1.77 22.82 9.64
C TRP A 106 1.29 24.25 9.49
N ALA A 107 2.14 25.22 9.78
CA ALA A 107 1.84 26.66 9.81
C ALA A 107 1.15 27.16 8.52
N GLY A 108 -0.18 27.06 8.44
CA GLY A 108 -0.99 27.61 7.36
C GLY A 108 -2.48 27.33 7.57
N GLU A 109 -3.28 28.36 7.68
CA GLU A 109 -4.75 28.28 7.57
C GLU A 109 -5.14 28.07 6.09
N TYR A 110 -5.26 26.81 5.66
CA TYR A 110 -5.76 26.48 4.33
C TYR A 110 -7.24 26.10 4.45
N GLU A 111 -8.13 26.79 3.72
CA GLU A 111 -9.57 26.49 3.66
C GLU A 111 -9.89 25.02 3.29
N SER A 112 -8.95 24.30 2.69
CA SER A 112 -9.11 22.91 2.23
C SER A 112 -8.07 21.97 2.81
N PHE A 113 -7.61 22.21 4.04
CA PHE A 113 -6.55 21.42 4.67
C PHE A 113 -6.87 19.91 4.68
N GLU A 114 -8.10 19.54 5.00
CA GLU A 114 -8.55 18.14 5.01
C GLU A 114 -8.38 17.46 3.65
N ALA A 115 -8.83 18.11 2.58
CA ALA A 115 -8.71 17.57 1.23
C ALA A 115 -7.24 17.40 0.80
N ILE A 116 -6.38 18.33 1.21
CA ILE A 116 -4.93 18.25 0.96
C ILE A 116 -4.35 17.03 1.68
N VAL A 117 -4.70 16.81 2.95
CA VAL A 117 -4.21 15.67 3.73
C VAL A 117 -4.65 14.35 3.09
N PHE A 118 -5.93 14.21 2.70
CA PHE A 118 -6.42 12.99 2.04
C PHE A 118 -5.75 12.75 0.70
N PHE A 119 -5.54 13.79 -0.08
CA PHE A 119 -4.81 13.72 -1.34
C PHE A 119 -3.36 13.25 -1.12
N VAL A 120 -2.67 13.83 -0.14
CA VAL A 120 -1.28 13.45 0.20
C VAL A 120 -1.23 11.98 0.64
N VAL A 121 -2.14 11.53 1.49
CA VAL A 121 -2.20 10.11 1.92
C VAL A 121 -2.38 9.18 0.72
N ALA A 122 -3.30 9.52 -0.19
CA ALA A 122 -3.51 8.73 -1.40
C ALA A 122 -2.26 8.70 -2.30
N VAL A 123 -1.66 9.86 -2.58
CA VAL A 123 -0.47 9.97 -3.44
C VAL A 123 0.71 9.21 -2.84
N MET A 124 0.95 9.34 -1.52
CA MET A 124 2.01 8.60 -0.83
C MET A 124 1.77 7.08 -0.90
N GLY A 125 0.55 6.62 -0.70
CA GLY A 125 0.20 5.20 -0.79
C GLY A 125 0.39 4.65 -2.21
N PHE A 126 -0.06 5.35 -3.24
CA PHE A 126 0.15 4.95 -4.64
C PHE A 126 1.63 4.98 -5.03
N SER A 127 2.38 6.00 -4.63
CA SER A 127 3.82 6.10 -4.90
C SER A 127 4.57 4.94 -4.24
N THR A 128 4.27 4.64 -2.98
CA THR A 128 4.82 3.48 -2.25
C THR A 128 4.47 2.18 -2.97
N THR A 129 3.24 2.02 -3.43
CA THR A 129 2.79 0.84 -4.19
C THR A 129 3.62 0.64 -5.45
N ILE A 130 3.85 1.70 -6.24
CA ILE A 130 4.63 1.62 -7.48
C ILE A 130 6.08 1.20 -7.16
N VAL A 131 6.73 1.89 -6.21
CA VAL A 131 8.12 1.62 -5.83
C VAL A 131 8.29 0.18 -5.33
N LEU A 132 7.43 -0.26 -4.41
CA LEU A 132 7.50 -1.61 -3.85
C LEU A 132 7.20 -2.68 -4.91
N THR A 133 6.22 -2.46 -5.79
CA THR A 133 5.91 -3.39 -6.87
C THR A 133 7.10 -3.54 -7.82
N LEU A 134 7.73 -2.43 -8.23
CA LEU A 134 8.93 -2.47 -9.07
C LEU A 134 10.07 -3.20 -8.38
N THR A 135 10.30 -2.92 -7.10
CA THR A 135 11.36 -3.56 -6.29
C THR A 135 11.14 -5.07 -6.22
N PHE A 136 9.95 -5.52 -5.86
CA PHE A 136 9.67 -6.95 -5.76
C PHE A 136 9.67 -7.65 -7.11
N MET A 137 9.26 -6.98 -8.18
CA MET A 137 9.34 -7.57 -9.52
C MET A 137 10.78 -7.84 -9.96
N GLN A 138 11.79 -7.13 -9.44
CA GLN A 138 13.19 -7.50 -9.67
C GLN A 138 13.56 -8.83 -9.00
N LEU A 139 13.03 -9.12 -7.81
CA LEU A 139 13.23 -10.39 -7.12
C LEU A 139 12.58 -11.58 -7.84
N PHE A 140 11.44 -11.34 -8.48
CA PHE A 140 10.68 -12.38 -9.19
C PHE A 140 11.08 -12.55 -10.66
N LYS A 141 11.97 -11.70 -11.18
CA LYS A 141 12.48 -11.79 -12.54
C LYS A 141 13.29 -13.06 -12.73
N SER A 142 12.91 -13.92 -13.69
CA SER A 142 13.71 -15.07 -14.08
C SER A 142 14.95 -14.61 -14.86
N SER A 143 16.15 -14.93 -14.36
CA SER A 143 17.41 -14.68 -15.10
C SER A 143 17.55 -15.68 -16.24
N ASN A 144 17.47 -15.23 -17.48
CA ASN A 144 17.75 -16.08 -18.65
C ASN A 144 19.25 -16.19 -18.99
N ASN A 145 20.11 -15.44 -18.29
CA ASN A 145 21.54 -15.38 -18.60
C ASN A 145 22.33 -16.66 -18.25
N LEU A 146 21.79 -17.51 -17.37
CA LEU A 146 22.47 -18.75 -16.99
C LEU A 146 22.25 -19.91 -17.95
N LYS A 147 21.34 -19.82 -18.92
CA LYS A 147 21.10 -20.87 -19.90
C LYS A 147 22.06 -20.84 -21.09
N LYS A 148 22.76 -19.74 -21.33
CA LYS A 148 23.62 -19.57 -22.53
C LYS A 148 25.01 -20.24 -22.41
N ASN A 149 25.44 -20.62 -21.22
CA ASN A 149 26.79 -21.20 -20.98
C ASN A 149 26.78 -22.70 -20.72
N ARG A 150 25.75 -23.44 -21.14
CA ARG A 150 25.64 -24.89 -20.92
C ARG A 150 25.52 -25.71 -22.22
N ASN A 151 26.10 -25.19 -23.30
CA ASN A 151 26.36 -25.98 -24.52
C ASN A 151 27.84 -26.06 -24.80
#